data_1026cde25648e882db5665ba8e694d4e
#
_entry.id   1026cde25648e882db5665ba8e694d4e
#
_cell.length_a   1.000
_cell.length_b   1.000
_cell.length_c   1.000
_cell.angle_alpha   90.00
_cell.angle_beta   90.00
_cell.angle_gamma   90.00
#
_symmetry.space_group_name_H-M   'P 1'
#
loop_
_entity.id
_entity.type
_entity.pdbx_description
1 polymer ?
#
loop_
_entity_poly.entity_id
_entity_poly.type
_entity_poly.pdbx_seq_one_letter_code
_entity_poly.pdbx_strand_id
1 'polypeptide(L)'
;MYVSTVEKKCLIVKLTEKVEDLSFINTLFSENCHHLILNLQEIELTNATLLSKFTTFGKKLVGTNSFVMVSTQFINKEWNIVPTLKEAFDIIELEDIERQLNF
;
A
#
# COMPACT_ATOMS: atom_id res chain seq x y z
N MET A 1 -17.15 2.19 1.89
CA MET A 1 -16.04 1.83 2.77
C MET A 1 -14.69 1.86 2.06
N TYR A 2 -14.61 1.36 0.86
CA TYR A 2 -13.38 1.42 0.06
C TYR A 2 -13.68 1.38 -1.42
N VAL A 3 -12.69 1.80 -2.23
CA VAL A 3 -12.70 1.67 -3.69
C VAL A 3 -11.43 0.95 -4.08
N SER A 4 -11.54 -0.08 -4.91
CA SER A 4 -10.38 -0.84 -5.36
C SER A 4 -10.26 -0.85 -6.88
N THR A 5 -9.04 -0.79 -7.37
CA THR A 5 -8.72 -0.93 -8.78
C THR A 5 -7.41 -1.72 -8.92
N VAL A 6 -7.17 -2.26 -10.10
CA VAL A 6 -5.90 -2.93 -10.41
C VAL A 6 -5.27 -2.21 -11.60
N GLU A 7 -4.03 -1.76 -11.42
CA GLU A 7 -3.29 -1.03 -12.45
C GLU A 7 -1.81 -1.39 -12.35
N LYS A 8 -1.19 -1.76 -13.46
CA LYS A 8 0.24 -2.11 -13.51
C LYS A 8 0.61 -3.19 -12.49
N LYS A 9 -0.23 -4.18 -12.32
CA LYS A 9 -0.07 -5.29 -11.36
C LYS A 9 -0.12 -4.85 -9.91
N CYS A 10 -0.58 -3.64 -9.66
CA CYS A 10 -0.78 -3.12 -8.30
C CYS A 10 -2.27 -3.15 -7.97
N LEU A 11 -2.61 -3.73 -6.83
CA LEU A 11 -3.94 -3.55 -6.27
C LEU A 11 -3.92 -2.22 -5.52
N ILE A 12 -4.79 -1.30 -5.91
CA ILE A 12 -4.91 0.00 -5.27
C ILE A 12 -6.20 -0.01 -4.47
N VAL A 13 -6.09 0.10 -3.16
CA VAL A 13 -7.24 0.16 -2.27
C VAL A 13 -7.28 1.54 -1.64
N LYS A 14 -8.33 2.30 -1.96
CA LYS A 14 -8.56 3.61 -1.38
C LYS A 14 -9.61 3.49 -0.30
N LEU A 15 -9.24 3.76 0.94
CA LEU A 15 -10.17 3.74 2.05
C LEU A 15 -10.96 5.04 2.07
N THR A 16 -12.28 4.94 2.12
CA THR A 16 -13.15 6.13 2.17
C THR A 16 -13.66 6.40 3.56
N GLU A 17 -13.47 5.46 4.48
CA GLU A 17 -13.76 5.66 5.89
C GLU A 17 -12.79 4.82 6.73
N LYS A 18 -12.66 5.15 8.00
CA LYS A 18 -11.71 4.50 8.88
C LYS A 18 -12.09 3.05 9.12
N VAL A 19 -11.15 2.14 8.87
CA VAL A 19 -11.30 0.71 9.18
C VAL A 19 -10.06 0.26 9.94
N GLU A 20 -10.23 -0.71 10.82
CA GLU A 20 -9.12 -1.27 11.60
C GLU A 20 -8.65 -2.62 11.06
N ASP A 21 -9.56 -3.35 10.43
CA ASP A 21 -9.28 -4.68 9.91
C ASP A 21 -9.21 -4.64 8.38
N LEU A 22 -8.05 -5.00 7.83
CA LEU A 22 -7.81 -5.02 6.40
C LEU A 22 -7.96 -6.40 5.78
N SER A 23 -8.51 -7.37 6.50
CA SER A 23 -8.61 -8.74 5.98
C SER A 23 -9.41 -8.86 4.70
N PHE A 24 -10.33 -7.92 4.43
CA PHE A 24 -11.08 -7.91 3.18
C PHE A 24 -10.18 -7.79 1.95
N ILE A 25 -8.98 -7.23 2.10
CA ILE A 25 -8.04 -7.07 1.00
C ILE A 25 -7.54 -8.43 0.50
N ASN A 26 -7.51 -9.43 1.37
CA ASN A 26 -7.11 -10.78 0.96
C ASN A 26 -7.97 -11.32 -0.19
N THR A 27 -9.26 -10.99 -0.22
CA THR A 27 -10.15 -11.44 -1.28
C THR A 27 -10.00 -10.64 -2.56
N LEU A 28 -9.46 -9.43 -2.46
CA LEU A 28 -9.23 -8.55 -3.61
C LEU A 28 -7.88 -8.81 -4.29
N PHE A 29 -6.92 -9.35 -3.54
CA PHE A 29 -5.56 -9.58 -4.02
C PHE A 29 -5.51 -10.90 -4.79
N SER A 30 -5.55 -10.79 -6.11
CA SER A 30 -5.62 -11.93 -7.02
C SER A 30 -4.25 -12.25 -7.63
N GLU A 31 -4.22 -13.29 -8.47
CA GLU A 31 -3.00 -13.67 -9.19
C GLU A 31 -2.47 -12.56 -10.10
N ASN A 32 -3.33 -11.64 -10.52
CA ASN A 32 -2.94 -10.52 -11.35
C ASN A 32 -2.29 -9.39 -10.58
N CYS A 33 -2.27 -9.46 -9.26
CA CYS A 33 -1.71 -8.44 -8.39
C CYS A 33 -0.39 -8.92 -7.81
N HIS A 34 0.65 -8.09 -7.90
CA HIS A 34 1.94 -8.34 -7.27
C HIS A 34 2.15 -7.40 -6.10
N HIS A 35 1.69 -6.16 -6.22
CA HIS A 35 1.95 -5.09 -5.26
C HIS A 35 0.66 -4.56 -4.67
N LEU A 36 0.76 -3.90 -3.54
CA LEU A 36 -0.37 -3.25 -2.88
C LEU A 36 -0.06 -1.78 -2.64
N ILE A 37 -0.98 -0.92 -3.05
CA ILE A 37 -0.98 0.49 -2.69
C ILE A 37 -2.21 0.74 -1.84
N LEU A 38 -2.01 1.18 -0.61
CA LEU A 38 -3.09 1.52 0.30
C LEU A 38 -3.21 3.05 0.34
N ASN A 39 -4.27 3.57 -0.26
CA ASN A 39 -4.49 5.01 -0.33
C ASN A 39 -5.31 5.47 0.87
N LEU A 40 -4.68 6.30 1.71
CA LEU A 40 -5.25 6.78 2.97
C LEU A 40 -5.57 8.27 2.92
N GLN A 41 -5.63 8.87 1.72
CA GLN A 41 -5.81 10.32 1.58
C GLN A 41 -7.16 10.82 2.08
N GLU A 42 -8.20 9.98 2.07
CA GLU A 42 -9.54 10.38 2.48
C GLU A 42 -9.87 10.08 3.94
N ILE A 43 -8.96 9.47 4.69
CA ILE A 43 -9.19 9.19 6.09
C ILE A 43 -8.24 9.99 6.96
N GLU A 44 -8.70 10.34 8.15
CA GLU A 44 -7.87 11.03 9.13
C GLU A 44 -7.13 10.00 9.97
N LEU A 45 -5.80 10.09 9.97
CA LEU A 45 -4.95 9.18 10.73
C LEU A 45 -4.48 9.90 11.98
N THR A 46 -4.96 9.44 13.13
CA THR A 46 -4.62 10.05 14.41
C THR A 46 -3.67 9.18 15.23
N ASN A 47 -3.30 8.01 14.73
CA ASN A 47 -2.66 6.98 15.55
C ASN A 47 -1.61 6.20 14.74
N ALA A 48 -0.36 6.31 15.17
CA ALA A 48 0.74 5.58 14.55
C ALA A 48 0.62 4.06 14.69
N THR A 49 -0.09 3.59 15.71
CA THR A 49 -0.31 2.15 15.91
C THR A 49 -1.11 1.56 14.74
N LEU A 50 -2.09 2.30 14.23
CA LEU A 50 -2.87 1.87 13.09
C LEU A 50 -2.01 1.72 11.85
N LEU A 51 -1.09 2.67 11.62
CA LEU A 51 -0.16 2.60 10.50
C LEU A 51 0.78 1.39 10.61
N SER A 52 1.21 1.06 11.82
CA SER A 52 2.04 -0.14 12.04
C SER A 52 1.27 -1.41 11.69
N LYS A 53 0.00 -1.48 12.07
CA LYS A 53 -0.85 -2.63 11.73
C LYS A 53 -1.04 -2.76 10.23
N PHE A 54 -1.27 -1.64 9.55
CA PHE A 54 -1.42 -1.63 8.09
C PHE A 54 -0.13 -2.07 7.41
N THR A 55 1.01 -1.58 7.89
CA THR A 55 2.33 -1.95 7.35
C THR A 55 2.58 -3.44 7.50
N THR A 56 2.31 -3.99 8.68
CA THR A 56 2.49 -5.42 8.94
C THR A 56 1.61 -6.25 8.01
N PHE A 57 0.35 -5.87 7.88
CA PHE A 57 -0.58 -6.57 7.00
C PHE A 57 -0.12 -6.52 5.55
N GLY A 58 0.22 -5.33 5.06
CA GLY A 58 0.60 -5.15 3.67
C GLY A 58 1.86 -5.89 3.29
N LYS A 59 2.89 -5.83 4.13
CA LYS A 59 4.15 -6.53 3.89
C LYS A 59 3.96 -8.04 3.87
N LYS A 60 3.11 -8.55 4.75
CA LYS A 60 2.80 -9.99 4.78
C LYS A 60 2.06 -10.41 3.51
N LEU A 61 1.11 -9.61 3.06
CA LEU A 61 0.30 -9.92 1.88
C LEU A 61 1.14 -9.97 0.61
N VAL A 62 2.01 -8.99 0.40
CA VAL A 62 2.78 -8.89 -0.85
C VAL A 62 4.05 -9.73 -0.83
N GLY A 63 4.49 -10.20 0.34
CA GLY A 63 5.72 -10.98 0.45
C GLY A 63 6.94 -10.19 0.02
N THR A 64 7.62 -10.65 -1.03
CA THR A 64 8.81 -9.99 -1.56
C THR A 64 8.49 -8.83 -2.50
N ASN A 65 7.23 -8.64 -2.85
CA ASN A 65 6.81 -7.53 -3.72
C ASN A 65 6.66 -6.23 -2.90
N SER A 66 6.11 -5.20 -3.51
CA SER A 66 6.10 -3.87 -2.91
C SER A 66 4.78 -3.52 -2.24
N PHE A 67 4.86 -2.92 -1.07
CA PHE A 67 3.73 -2.34 -0.37
C PHE A 67 4.02 -0.87 -0.08
N VAL A 68 3.12 0.02 -0.51
CA VAL A 68 3.26 1.46 -0.31
C VAL A 68 1.94 2.04 0.18
N MET A 69 2.01 2.97 1.13
CA MET A 69 0.86 3.72 1.61
C MET A 69 0.92 5.15 1.08
N VAL A 70 -0.25 5.71 0.79
CA VAL A 70 -0.36 7.10 0.31
C VAL A 70 -1.08 7.93 1.38
N SER A 71 -0.40 8.93 1.92
CA SER A 71 -0.96 9.84 2.92
C SER A 71 -0.14 11.11 2.98
N THR A 72 -0.80 12.24 3.21
CA THR A 72 -0.12 13.52 3.46
C THR A 72 0.05 13.83 4.95
N GLN A 73 -0.59 13.03 5.81
CA GLN A 73 -0.59 13.26 7.26
C GLN A 73 0.65 12.73 7.96
N PHE A 74 1.23 11.66 7.42
CA PHE A 74 2.44 11.06 7.95
C PHE A 74 3.44 10.88 6.83
N ILE A 75 4.67 11.34 7.04
CA ILE A 75 5.76 11.09 6.12
C ILE A 75 6.81 10.35 6.93
N ASN A 76 6.96 9.06 6.65
CA ASN A 76 7.91 8.23 7.36
C ASN A 76 8.49 7.20 6.40
N LYS A 77 9.79 7.30 6.17
CA LYS A 77 10.48 6.42 5.23
C LYS A 77 10.46 4.96 5.65
N GLU A 78 10.39 4.70 6.96
CA GLU A 78 10.35 3.33 7.47
C GLU A 78 9.07 2.61 7.09
N TRP A 79 7.99 3.35 6.86
CA TRP A 79 6.68 2.78 6.57
C TRP A 79 6.31 2.86 5.10
N ASN A 80 7.21 3.31 4.24
CA ASN A 80 6.91 3.49 2.81
C ASN A 80 5.63 4.32 2.59
N ILE A 81 5.58 5.48 3.22
CA ILE A 81 4.46 6.41 3.06
C ILE A 81 4.89 7.55 2.15
N VAL A 82 4.09 7.80 1.11
CA VAL A 82 4.33 8.88 0.16
C VAL A 82 3.08 9.74 0.03
N PRO A 83 3.21 11.01 -0.35
CA PRO A 83 2.05 11.91 -0.38
C PRO A 83 1.12 11.74 -1.58
N THR A 84 1.57 11.12 -2.66
CA THR A 84 0.76 10.99 -3.88
C THR A 84 0.79 9.58 -4.44
N LEU A 85 -0.25 9.26 -5.20
CA LEU A 85 -0.32 7.97 -5.90
C LEU A 85 0.78 7.83 -6.94
N LYS A 86 1.13 8.92 -7.61
CA LYS A 86 2.22 8.91 -8.60
C LYS A 86 3.54 8.49 -7.96
N GLU A 87 3.85 9.04 -6.79
CA GLU A 87 5.08 8.68 -6.08
C GLU A 87 5.06 7.23 -5.63
N ALA A 88 3.89 6.70 -5.28
CA ALA A 88 3.76 5.29 -4.94
C ALA A 88 4.14 4.39 -6.12
N PHE A 89 3.66 4.69 -7.31
CA PHE A 89 4.04 3.96 -8.51
C PHE A 89 5.53 4.08 -8.81
N ASP A 90 6.11 5.27 -8.61
CA ASP A 90 7.54 5.49 -8.84
C ASP A 90 8.40 4.61 -7.90
N ILE A 91 8.01 4.53 -6.63
CA ILE A 91 8.72 3.67 -5.68
C ILE A 91 8.63 2.21 -6.09
N ILE A 92 7.44 1.75 -6.48
CA ILE A 92 7.26 0.34 -6.87
C ILE A 92 8.10 0.02 -8.11
N GLU A 93 8.15 0.93 -9.08
CA GLU A 93 8.98 0.75 -10.27
C GLU A 93 10.45 0.65 -9.92
N LEU A 94 10.93 1.51 -9.03
CA LEU A 94 12.32 1.45 -8.57
C LEU A 94 12.63 0.16 -7.84
N GLU A 95 11.74 -0.28 -6.98
CA GLU A 95 11.93 -1.53 -6.23
C GLU A 95 11.90 -2.74 -7.17
N ASP A 96 11.06 -2.73 -8.20
CA ASP A 96 11.05 -3.79 -9.20
C ASP A 96 12.39 -3.85 -9.95
N ILE A 97 12.94 -2.71 -10.32
CA ILE A 97 14.25 -2.64 -10.97
C ILE A 97 15.34 -3.20 -10.06
N GLU A 98 15.33 -2.82 -8.79
CA GLU A 98 16.28 -3.33 -7.80
C GLU A 98 16.18 -4.84 -7.66
N ARG A 99 14.97 -5.39 -7.62
CA ARG A 99 14.75 -6.83 -7.54
C ARG A 99 15.32 -7.56 -8.75
N GLN A 100 15.23 -6.97 -9.94
CA GLN A 100 15.77 -7.57 -11.15
C GLN A 100 17.29 -7.56 -11.18
N LEU A 101 17.92 -6.63 -10.46
CA LEU A 101 19.38 -6.52 -10.41
C LEU A 101 20.03 -7.37 -9.33
N ASN A 102 19.24 -7.88 -8.39
CA ASN A 102 19.72 -8.57 -7.20
C ASN A 102 19.49 -10.09 -7.24
N PHE A 103 19.91 -10.74 -8.30
CA PHE A 103 19.81 -12.19 -8.32
C PHE A 103 21.11 -12.85 -8.74
#